data_f62e3984d664183c9e9bdcdb07162322
#
_entry.id   f62e3984d664183c9e9bdcdb07162322
#
_cell.length_a   1.000
_cell.length_b   1.000
_cell.length_c   1.000
_cell.angle_alpha   90.00
_cell.angle_beta   90.00
_cell.angle_gamma   90.00
#
_symmetry.space_group_name_H-M   'P 1'
#
loop_
_entity.id
_entity.type
_entity.pdbx_description
1 polymer ?
#
loop_
_entity_poly.entity_id
_entity_poly.type
_entity_poly.pdbx_seq_one_letter_code
_entity_poly.pdbx_strand_id
1 'polypeptide(L)'
;SGQTVIEATSGNFGIALGMLSKLGLQVVTIVSRKLQEGVFHELRNMNIKIMDLEMDICPAPGMEGKKDELVAKATAANIRSQLTQLEFDPSIFDNSITEIEKLLAKQDIINLAKLLAKIYNCFCPEQYDNDLNVNAHRTITGSEIDQQLHEEGNSLENFNILCTFGTGGTSGGLSRYISEKYNKKRVHVIFPPGGQDVAGIRTHNNADGLKYYQPDNYAGEYEVDFEKAKPLLKFFVEKGHDIGESSALELYAALQLASTNKESKFVVMICDGIEKYRKNLEKIGKIQPPGQVSQEQVASNSQDYDKIIWVHTQYTPQEGGIELLAKSLGIDKSKIVVPNARTAQQLLSGQGIPDEINNSLQESKGKTLMVCMAGRTSLMAANVLAEKGIVTDSLIGGITELPEARNSQLSEIVKQASQF
;
A
#
# COMPACT_ATOMS: atom_id res chain seq x y z
N SER A 1 -11.16 4.73 27.72
CA SER A 1 -11.98 3.80 26.92
C SER A 1 -11.67 4.06 25.47
N GLY A 2 -11.07 3.10 24.79
CA GLY A 2 -10.66 3.24 23.40
C GLY A 2 -11.87 3.46 22.49
N GLN A 3 -11.85 4.53 21.73
CA GLN A 3 -12.82 4.75 20.68
C GLN A 3 -12.54 3.75 19.55
N THR A 4 -13.59 3.10 19.04
CA THR A 4 -13.48 2.17 17.94
C THR A 4 -13.74 2.89 16.61
N VAL A 5 -12.93 2.59 15.61
CA VAL A 5 -13.09 3.06 14.24
C VAL A 5 -13.56 1.89 13.38
N ILE A 6 -14.62 2.07 12.60
CA ILE A 6 -15.10 1.09 11.60
C ILE A 6 -15.09 1.76 10.23
N GLU A 7 -14.44 1.14 9.23
CA GLU A 7 -14.39 1.67 7.86
C GLU A 7 -14.37 0.55 6.81
N ALA A 8 -15.03 0.79 5.68
CA ALA A 8 -14.94 -0.07 4.50
C ALA A 8 -13.70 0.32 3.67
N THR A 9 -12.67 -0.51 3.72
CA THR A 9 -11.43 -0.25 2.98
C THR A 9 -10.65 -1.53 2.71
N SER A 10 -10.14 -1.67 1.51
CA SER A 10 -9.32 -2.81 1.06
C SER A 10 -7.93 -2.38 0.57
N GLY A 11 -7.44 -1.22 1.00
CA GLY A 11 -6.21 -0.65 0.46
C GLY A 11 -5.44 0.24 1.44
N ASN A 12 -4.74 1.19 0.87
CA ASN A 12 -3.83 2.11 1.57
C ASN A 12 -4.47 2.87 2.73
N PHE A 13 -5.76 3.20 2.63
CA PHE A 13 -6.46 3.87 3.71
C PHE A 13 -6.61 2.97 4.95
N GLY A 14 -6.87 1.67 4.76
CA GLY A 14 -6.88 0.70 5.87
C GLY A 14 -5.52 0.64 6.58
N ILE A 15 -4.42 0.63 5.82
CA ILE A 15 -3.06 0.66 6.36
C ILE A 15 -2.82 1.97 7.13
N ALA A 16 -3.25 3.11 6.60
CA ALA A 16 -3.14 4.40 7.28
C ALA A 16 -3.95 4.43 8.59
N LEU A 17 -5.15 3.83 8.62
CA LEU A 17 -5.92 3.68 9.85
C LEU A 17 -5.20 2.81 10.89
N GLY A 18 -4.36 1.88 10.46
CA GLY A 18 -3.53 1.08 11.36
C GLY A 18 -2.57 1.89 12.21
N MET A 19 -2.16 3.06 11.76
CA MET A 19 -1.37 3.99 12.58
C MET A 19 -2.15 4.47 13.80
N LEU A 20 -3.49 4.55 13.72
CA LEU A 20 -4.35 4.97 14.83
C LEU A 20 -4.39 3.91 15.94
N SER A 21 -4.16 2.63 15.62
CA SER A 21 -4.07 1.57 16.61
C SER A 21 -2.91 1.80 17.59
N LYS A 22 -1.83 2.42 17.12
CA LYS A 22 -0.69 2.83 17.96
C LYS A 22 -1.03 3.94 18.96
N LEU A 23 -2.11 4.68 18.71
CA LEU A 23 -2.65 5.70 19.61
C LEU A 23 -3.70 5.13 20.59
N GLY A 24 -3.84 3.80 20.64
CA GLY A 24 -4.80 3.12 21.52
C GLY A 24 -6.23 3.06 20.99
N LEU A 25 -6.47 3.41 19.71
CA LEU A 25 -7.77 3.23 19.07
C LEU A 25 -7.91 1.80 18.57
N GLN A 26 -9.09 1.23 18.71
CA GLN A 26 -9.44 -0.03 18.09
C GLN A 26 -9.87 0.24 16.64
N VAL A 27 -9.26 -0.42 15.68
CA VAL A 27 -9.62 -0.26 14.27
C VAL A 27 -10.19 -1.56 13.73
N VAL A 28 -11.35 -1.48 13.10
CA VAL A 28 -12.01 -2.55 12.38
C VAL A 28 -12.14 -2.14 10.92
N THR A 29 -11.57 -2.91 10.02
CA THR A 29 -11.74 -2.70 8.58
C THR A 29 -12.70 -3.73 8.02
N ILE A 30 -13.66 -3.27 7.22
CA ILE A 30 -14.52 -4.13 6.43
C ILE A 30 -13.89 -4.23 5.06
N VAL A 31 -13.45 -5.41 4.69
CA VAL A 31 -12.69 -5.64 3.46
C VAL A 31 -13.51 -6.37 2.42
N SER A 32 -13.20 -6.11 1.16
CA SER A 32 -13.81 -6.79 0.01
C SER A 32 -12.99 -8.01 -0.41
N ARG A 33 -13.57 -8.85 -1.28
CA ARG A 33 -12.88 -9.98 -1.92
C ARG A 33 -11.64 -9.58 -2.75
N LYS A 34 -11.52 -8.30 -3.10
CA LYS A 34 -10.38 -7.77 -3.86
C LYS A 34 -9.17 -7.45 -2.97
N LEU A 35 -9.28 -7.71 -1.66
CA LEU A 35 -8.17 -7.47 -0.76
C LEU A 35 -6.97 -8.30 -1.16
N GLN A 36 -5.88 -7.61 -1.47
CA GLN A 36 -4.61 -8.25 -1.77
C GLN A 36 -4.01 -8.88 -0.51
N GLU A 37 -3.40 -10.06 -0.67
CA GLU A 37 -2.83 -10.79 0.46
C GLU A 37 -1.76 -9.98 1.21
N GLY A 38 -0.92 -9.22 0.49
CA GLY A 38 0.06 -8.34 1.11
C GLY A 38 -0.58 -7.28 2.00
N VAL A 39 -1.70 -6.67 1.56
CA VAL A 39 -2.47 -5.72 2.36
C VAL A 39 -3.08 -6.40 3.59
N PHE A 40 -3.60 -7.61 3.43
CA PHE A 40 -4.15 -8.40 4.53
C PHE A 40 -3.10 -8.67 5.63
N HIS A 41 -1.88 -9.02 5.24
CA HIS A 41 -0.77 -9.20 6.17
C HIS A 41 -0.39 -7.89 6.87
N GLU A 42 -0.32 -6.77 6.14
CA GLU A 42 -0.02 -5.46 6.74
C GLU A 42 -1.08 -5.05 7.75
N LEU A 43 -2.37 -5.21 7.44
CA LEU A 43 -3.46 -4.90 8.37
C LEU A 43 -3.36 -5.75 9.65
N ARG A 44 -3.07 -7.03 9.53
CA ARG A 44 -2.88 -7.92 10.70
C ARG A 44 -1.68 -7.52 11.54
N ASN A 45 -0.55 -7.19 10.90
CA ASN A 45 0.66 -6.77 11.61
C ASN A 45 0.46 -5.45 12.38
N MET A 46 -0.50 -4.63 11.95
CA MET A 46 -0.90 -3.41 12.66
C MET A 46 -1.96 -3.63 13.73
N ASN A 47 -2.29 -4.89 14.05
CA ASN A 47 -3.34 -5.25 15.01
C ASN A 47 -4.73 -4.70 14.65
N ILE A 48 -5.00 -4.57 13.35
CA ILE A 48 -6.32 -4.17 12.84
C ILE A 48 -7.22 -5.41 12.84
N LYS A 49 -8.41 -5.27 13.37
CA LYS A 49 -9.46 -6.28 13.27
C LYS A 49 -10.06 -6.24 11.86
N ILE A 50 -10.08 -7.40 11.19
CA ILE A 50 -10.54 -7.50 9.80
C ILE A 50 -11.86 -8.25 9.76
N MET A 51 -12.87 -7.62 9.16
CA MET A 51 -14.13 -8.25 8.79
C MET A 51 -14.11 -8.49 7.27
N ASP A 52 -13.97 -9.75 6.88
CA ASP A 52 -13.95 -10.17 5.49
C ASP A 52 -15.36 -10.59 5.05
N LEU A 53 -15.94 -9.83 4.14
CA LEU A 53 -17.30 -10.10 3.65
C LEU A 53 -17.30 -10.92 2.36
N GLU A 54 -16.14 -11.14 1.75
CA GLU A 54 -16.02 -11.79 0.43
C GLU A 54 -16.92 -11.15 -0.66
N MET A 55 -17.24 -9.86 -0.50
CA MET A 55 -18.03 -9.04 -1.42
C MET A 55 -17.18 -7.95 -2.05
N ASP A 56 -17.59 -7.44 -3.19
CA ASP A 56 -17.01 -6.21 -3.75
C ASP A 56 -17.57 -4.96 -3.05
N ILE A 57 -16.71 -3.95 -2.83
CA ILE A 57 -17.16 -2.63 -2.36
C ILE A 57 -18.07 -1.95 -3.39
N CYS A 58 -17.88 -2.31 -4.66
CA CYS A 58 -18.81 -2.01 -5.75
C CYS A 58 -18.81 -3.19 -6.71
N PRO A 59 -19.95 -3.66 -7.20
CA PRO A 59 -20.00 -4.67 -8.24
C PRO A 59 -19.23 -4.17 -9.47
N ALA A 60 -18.42 -5.06 -10.06
CA ALA A 60 -17.79 -4.74 -11.34
C ALA A 60 -18.87 -4.65 -12.43
N PRO A 61 -18.75 -3.73 -13.39
CA PRO A 61 -19.67 -3.65 -14.53
C PRO A 61 -19.72 -4.99 -15.26
N GLY A 62 -20.92 -5.44 -15.62
CA GLY A 62 -21.16 -6.75 -16.25
C GLY A 62 -21.27 -7.93 -15.28
N MET A 63 -21.08 -7.70 -13.98
CA MET A 63 -21.40 -8.66 -12.92
C MET A 63 -22.81 -8.43 -12.32
N GLU A 64 -23.47 -7.37 -12.74
CA GLU A 64 -24.86 -7.07 -12.36
C GLU A 64 -25.74 -8.26 -12.73
N GLY A 65 -26.36 -8.86 -11.72
CA GLY A 65 -27.27 -10.01 -11.90
C GLY A 65 -26.60 -11.38 -12.10
N LYS A 66 -25.27 -11.49 -12.16
CA LYS A 66 -24.60 -12.77 -12.00
C LYS A 66 -24.59 -13.11 -10.51
N LYS A 67 -25.39 -14.09 -10.13
CA LYS A 67 -25.27 -14.75 -8.83
C LYS A 67 -23.95 -15.53 -8.84
N ASP A 68 -22.85 -14.83 -8.54
CA ASP A 68 -21.60 -15.49 -8.28
C ASP A 68 -21.72 -16.18 -6.91
N GLU A 69 -21.39 -17.45 -6.81
CA GLU A 69 -21.42 -18.19 -5.55
C GLU A 69 -20.56 -17.52 -4.47
N LEU A 70 -19.52 -16.78 -4.89
CA LEU A 70 -18.66 -15.98 -4.00
C LEU A 70 -19.40 -14.80 -3.35
N VAL A 71 -20.35 -14.19 -4.05
CA VAL A 71 -21.16 -13.07 -3.52
C VAL A 71 -22.21 -13.56 -2.51
N ALA A 72 -22.60 -14.82 -2.59
CA ALA A 72 -23.61 -15.40 -1.69
C ALA A 72 -23.11 -15.61 -0.24
N LYS A 73 -21.82 -15.43 0.04
CA LYS A 73 -21.24 -15.69 1.37
C LYS A 73 -21.43 -14.56 2.37
N ALA A 74 -21.62 -13.32 1.94
CA ALA A 74 -21.89 -12.20 2.82
C ALA A 74 -23.35 -12.21 3.28
N THR A 75 -23.64 -13.03 4.25
CA THR A 75 -24.95 -13.10 4.90
C THR A 75 -24.95 -12.32 6.21
N ALA A 76 -26.11 -11.85 6.65
CA ALA A 76 -26.25 -11.21 7.95
C ALA A 76 -25.74 -12.14 9.08
N ALA A 77 -25.96 -13.44 8.98
CA ALA A 77 -25.47 -14.43 9.93
C ALA A 77 -23.93 -14.49 9.99
N ASN A 78 -23.26 -14.40 8.84
CA ASN A 78 -21.78 -14.37 8.78
C ASN A 78 -21.24 -13.10 9.42
N ILE A 79 -21.81 -11.93 9.10
CA ILE A 79 -21.40 -10.65 9.71
C ILE A 79 -21.60 -10.67 11.20
N ARG A 80 -22.75 -11.16 11.68
CA ARG A 80 -23.05 -11.32 13.11
C ARG A 80 -22.00 -12.19 13.81
N SER A 81 -21.65 -13.32 13.19
CA SER A 81 -20.63 -14.23 13.71
C SER A 81 -19.26 -13.54 13.83
N GLN A 82 -18.83 -12.84 12.79
CA GLN A 82 -17.56 -12.10 12.80
C GLN A 82 -17.56 -10.97 13.84
N LEU A 83 -18.63 -10.19 13.94
CA LEU A 83 -18.76 -9.14 14.97
C LEU A 83 -18.67 -9.72 16.39
N THR A 84 -19.33 -10.87 16.62
CA THR A 84 -19.25 -11.57 17.92
C THR A 84 -17.82 -12.01 18.23
N GLN A 85 -17.09 -12.53 17.24
CA GLN A 85 -15.66 -12.88 17.40
C GLN A 85 -14.78 -11.66 17.67
N LEU A 86 -15.19 -10.48 17.17
CA LEU A 86 -14.54 -9.19 17.41
C LEU A 86 -15.01 -8.52 18.71
N GLU A 87 -15.76 -9.24 19.55
CA GLU A 87 -16.26 -8.81 20.87
C GLU A 87 -17.34 -7.70 20.82
N PHE A 88 -18.06 -7.56 19.71
CA PHE A 88 -19.24 -6.73 19.65
C PHE A 88 -20.48 -7.44 20.16
N ASP A 89 -21.39 -6.70 20.82
CA ASP A 89 -22.66 -7.26 21.31
C ASP A 89 -23.59 -7.64 20.15
N PRO A 90 -23.88 -8.94 19.97
CA PRO A 90 -24.73 -9.38 18.86
C PRO A 90 -26.19 -8.91 18.97
N SER A 91 -26.68 -8.55 20.16
CA SER A 91 -28.06 -8.07 20.33
C SER A 91 -28.29 -6.72 19.64
N ILE A 92 -27.25 -5.87 19.57
CA ILE A 92 -27.31 -4.58 18.86
C ILE A 92 -27.45 -4.82 17.37
N PHE A 93 -26.73 -5.80 16.82
CA PHE A 93 -26.84 -6.22 15.43
C PHE A 93 -28.24 -6.73 15.10
N ASP A 94 -28.79 -7.59 15.94
CA ASP A 94 -30.09 -8.24 15.74
C ASP A 94 -31.22 -7.22 15.62
N ASN A 95 -31.14 -6.09 16.32
CA ASN A 95 -32.10 -4.99 16.23
C ASN A 95 -32.07 -4.25 14.87
N SER A 96 -30.99 -4.39 14.09
CA SER A 96 -30.80 -3.71 12.80
C SER A 96 -30.75 -4.68 11.60
N ILE A 97 -31.06 -5.95 11.82
CA ILE A 97 -30.86 -7.02 10.82
C ILE A 97 -31.57 -6.72 9.48
N THR A 98 -32.79 -6.18 9.51
CA THR A 98 -33.56 -5.87 8.29
C THR A 98 -32.86 -4.80 7.42
N GLU A 99 -32.24 -3.80 8.03
CA GLU A 99 -31.50 -2.75 7.31
C GLU A 99 -30.19 -3.30 6.76
N ILE A 100 -29.51 -4.11 7.54
CA ILE A 100 -28.28 -4.80 7.14
C ILE A 100 -28.53 -5.70 5.92
N GLU A 101 -29.57 -6.53 5.96
CA GLU A 101 -29.93 -7.41 4.83
C GLU A 101 -30.25 -6.62 3.55
N LYS A 102 -30.90 -5.46 3.66
CA LYS A 102 -31.15 -4.57 2.49
C LYS A 102 -29.85 -4.05 1.89
N LEU A 103 -28.86 -3.68 2.70
CA LEU A 103 -27.56 -3.22 2.24
C LEU A 103 -26.76 -4.36 1.60
N LEU A 104 -26.80 -5.54 2.20
CA LEU A 104 -26.17 -6.74 1.65
C LEU A 104 -26.76 -7.14 0.29
N ALA A 105 -28.09 -7.07 0.16
CA ALA A 105 -28.77 -7.34 -1.10
C ALA A 105 -28.38 -6.37 -2.23
N LYS A 106 -28.00 -5.13 -1.86
CA LYS A 106 -27.48 -4.11 -2.79
C LYS A 106 -25.96 -4.15 -2.95
N GLN A 107 -25.27 -5.02 -2.21
CA GLN A 107 -23.80 -5.04 -2.14
C GLN A 107 -23.18 -3.70 -1.70
N ASP A 108 -23.90 -2.94 -0.87
CA ASP A 108 -23.54 -1.61 -0.43
C ASP A 108 -22.70 -1.67 0.85
N ILE A 109 -21.43 -2.04 0.70
CA ILE A 109 -20.50 -2.18 1.83
C ILE A 109 -20.20 -0.82 2.48
N ILE A 110 -20.22 0.26 1.71
CA ILE A 110 -19.94 1.61 2.21
C ILE A 110 -21.00 2.00 3.24
N ASN A 111 -22.27 1.91 2.89
CA ASN A 111 -23.36 2.21 3.81
C ASN A 111 -23.50 1.14 4.92
N LEU A 112 -23.10 -0.10 4.67
CA LEU A 112 -23.00 -1.11 5.71
C LEU A 112 -21.99 -0.72 6.80
N ALA A 113 -20.79 -0.24 6.42
CA ALA A 113 -19.80 0.23 7.38
C ALA A 113 -20.33 1.41 8.21
N LYS A 114 -20.99 2.38 7.57
CA LYS A 114 -21.62 3.51 8.25
C LYS A 114 -22.71 3.06 9.24
N LEU A 115 -23.56 2.12 8.81
CA LEU A 115 -24.61 1.57 9.67
C LEU A 115 -24.01 0.85 10.88
N LEU A 116 -23.02 -0.03 10.67
CA LEU A 116 -22.36 -0.74 11.77
C LEU A 116 -21.67 0.24 12.74
N ALA A 117 -20.96 1.24 12.21
CA ALA A 117 -20.38 2.28 13.06
C ALA A 117 -21.44 3.01 13.88
N LYS A 118 -22.56 3.36 13.28
CA LYS A 118 -23.68 4.04 13.95
C LYS A 118 -24.28 3.20 15.07
N ILE A 119 -24.66 1.94 14.80
CA ILE A 119 -25.33 1.09 15.80
C ILE A 119 -24.42 0.74 16.97
N TYR A 120 -23.12 0.60 16.74
CA TYR A 120 -22.13 0.31 17.79
C TYR A 120 -21.47 1.57 18.39
N ASN A 121 -21.96 2.76 18.03
CA ASN A 121 -21.41 4.03 18.49
C ASN A 121 -19.89 4.15 18.25
N CYS A 122 -19.45 3.70 17.07
CA CYS A 122 -18.08 3.79 16.58
C CYS A 122 -17.92 5.00 15.66
N PHE A 123 -16.67 5.42 15.45
CA PHE A 123 -16.36 6.44 14.45
C PHE A 123 -16.19 5.80 13.06
N CYS A 124 -16.84 6.38 12.03
CA CYS A 124 -16.62 6.03 10.63
C CYS A 124 -15.95 7.21 9.92
N PRO A 125 -14.72 7.06 9.38
CA PRO A 125 -14.05 8.12 8.62
C PRO A 125 -14.75 8.52 7.33
N GLU A 126 -15.53 7.62 6.74
CA GLU A 126 -16.32 7.85 5.52
C GLU A 126 -15.49 8.33 4.32
N GLN A 127 -14.42 7.59 3.97
CA GLN A 127 -13.46 8.00 2.93
C GLN A 127 -14.09 8.39 1.58
N TYR A 128 -15.31 7.93 1.29
CA TYR A 128 -16.02 8.23 0.05
C TYR A 128 -16.83 9.53 0.09
N ASP A 129 -17.16 10.02 1.29
CA ASP A 129 -18.06 11.17 1.47
C ASP A 129 -17.48 12.29 2.32
N ASN A 130 -16.35 12.04 3.00
CA ASN A 130 -15.71 13.01 3.88
C ASN A 130 -14.83 13.99 3.07
N ASP A 131 -15.23 15.26 3.06
CA ASP A 131 -14.51 16.32 2.33
C ASP A 131 -13.06 16.50 2.77
N LEU A 132 -12.68 16.02 3.95
CA LEU A 132 -11.27 16.04 4.39
C LEU A 132 -10.38 15.20 3.46
N ASN A 133 -10.89 14.16 2.83
CA ASN A 133 -10.15 13.39 1.83
C ASN A 133 -9.70 14.28 0.66
N VAL A 134 -10.66 14.96 0.03
CA VAL A 134 -10.36 15.89 -1.08
C VAL A 134 -9.53 17.09 -0.61
N ASN A 135 -9.84 17.64 0.57
CA ASN A 135 -9.11 18.78 1.09
C ASN A 135 -7.66 18.48 1.42
N ALA A 136 -7.33 17.29 1.91
CA ALA A 136 -5.95 16.87 2.14
C ALA A 136 -5.14 16.91 0.83
N HIS A 137 -5.69 16.36 -0.25
CA HIS A 137 -5.03 16.42 -1.55
C HIS A 137 -4.97 17.83 -2.15
N ARG A 138 -5.99 18.66 -1.88
CA ARG A 138 -6.00 20.06 -2.31
C ARG A 138 -4.95 20.89 -1.58
N THR A 139 -4.90 20.82 -0.23
CA THR A 139 -4.09 21.73 0.59
C THR A 139 -2.69 21.21 0.87
N ILE A 140 -2.47 19.92 0.83
CA ILE A 140 -1.17 19.30 1.09
C ILE A 140 -0.57 18.82 -0.22
N THR A 141 -1.12 17.77 -0.84
CA THR A 141 -0.52 17.12 -2.01
C THR A 141 -0.31 18.09 -3.18
N GLY A 142 -1.35 18.86 -3.55
CA GLY A 142 -1.23 19.84 -4.63
C GLY A 142 -0.23 20.95 -4.35
N SER A 143 -0.20 21.44 -3.09
CA SER A 143 0.76 22.46 -2.66
C SER A 143 2.20 21.95 -2.65
N GLU A 144 2.43 20.72 -2.18
CA GLU A 144 3.77 20.13 -2.14
C GLU A 144 4.32 19.85 -3.54
N ILE A 145 3.51 19.28 -4.45
CA ILE A 145 3.93 19.05 -5.84
C ILE A 145 4.30 20.37 -6.50
N ASP A 146 3.48 21.40 -6.33
CA ASP A 146 3.70 22.70 -6.93
C ASP A 146 4.94 23.39 -6.38
N GLN A 147 5.17 23.32 -5.06
CA GLN A 147 6.38 23.83 -4.43
C GLN A 147 7.63 23.13 -4.96
N GLN A 148 7.64 21.80 -5.02
CA GLN A 148 8.78 21.02 -5.51
C GLN A 148 9.10 21.37 -6.97
N LEU A 149 8.09 21.48 -7.82
CA LEU A 149 8.28 21.90 -9.21
C LEU A 149 8.81 23.34 -9.31
N HIS A 150 8.36 24.22 -8.43
CA HIS A 150 8.85 25.60 -8.40
C HIS A 150 10.33 25.69 -7.99
N GLU A 151 10.76 24.88 -7.03
CA GLU A 151 12.15 24.77 -6.62
C GLU A 151 13.07 24.28 -7.74
N GLU A 152 12.51 23.51 -8.70
CA GLU A 152 13.19 23.07 -9.93
C GLU A 152 13.05 24.06 -11.10
N GLY A 153 12.49 25.26 -10.88
CA GLY A 153 12.28 26.26 -11.92
C GLY A 153 11.12 25.96 -12.88
N ASN A 154 10.21 25.08 -12.46
CA ASN A 154 9.02 24.71 -13.21
C ASN A 154 7.75 25.27 -12.56
N SER A 155 6.60 25.15 -13.24
CA SER A 155 5.28 25.49 -12.70
C SER A 155 4.30 24.39 -12.99
N LEU A 156 3.54 23.96 -11.99
CA LEU A 156 2.57 22.88 -12.09
C LEU A 156 1.52 23.11 -13.16
N GLU A 157 1.19 24.35 -13.48
CA GLU A 157 0.27 24.70 -14.58
C GLU A 157 0.69 24.17 -15.96
N ASN A 158 1.98 23.84 -16.14
CA ASN A 158 2.55 23.33 -17.39
C ASN A 158 2.59 21.80 -17.45
N PHE A 159 2.17 21.12 -16.39
CA PHE A 159 2.16 19.66 -16.30
C PHE A 159 0.75 19.10 -16.42
N ASN A 160 0.62 17.97 -17.07
CA ASN A 160 -0.56 17.13 -16.99
C ASN A 160 -0.40 16.19 -15.79
N ILE A 161 -1.36 16.14 -14.89
CA ILE A 161 -1.34 15.26 -13.73
C ILE A 161 -2.15 14.02 -14.07
N LEU A 162 -1.55 12.85 -13.92
CA LEU A 162 -2.19 11.57 -14.14
C LEU A 162 -2.46 10.91 -12.80
N CYS A 163 -3.69 10.49 -12.57
CA CYS A 163 -4.07 9.73 -11.40
C CYS A 163 -5.19 8.74 -11.72
N THR A 164 -5.14 7.58 -11.10
CA THR A 164 -6.22 6.60 -11.13
C THR A 164 -7.35 7.01 -10.19
N PHE A 165 -8.54 6.43 -10.37
CA PHE A 165 -9.73 6.76 -9.61
C PHE A 165 -10.10 5.64 -8.63
N GLY A 166 -10.00 5.92 -7.32
CA GLY A 166 -10.52 5.08 -6.25
C GLY A 166 -11.72 5.73 -5.56
N THR A 167 -11.48 6.59 -4.58
CA THR A 167 -12.51 7.41 -3.91
C THR A 167 -12.78 8.72 -4.63
N GLY A 168 -11.87 9.14 -5.51
CA GLY A 168 -11.87 10.46 -6.12
C GLY A 168 -11.20 11.55 -5.28
N GLY A 169 -10.61 11.20 -4.12
CA GLY A 169 -9.94 12.17 -3.25
C GLY A 169 -8.79 12.87 -3.95
N THR A 170 -7.88 12.11 -4.56
CA THR A 170 -6.70 12.63 -5.26
C THR A 170 -7.10 13.47 -6.47
N SER A 171 -7.90 12.91 -7.39
CA SER A 171 -8.32 13.61 -8.61
C SER A 171 -9.12 14.87 -8.30
N GLY A 172 -10.07 14.79 -7.36
CA GLY A 172 -10.89 15.91 -6.94
C GLY A 172 -10.06 17.01 -6.23
N GLY A 173 -9.14 16.63 -5.35
CA GLY A 173 -8.29 17.58 -4.63
C GLY A 173 -7.33 18.32 -5.55
N LEU A 174 -6.62 17.60 -6.41
CA LEU A 174 -5.68 18.19 -7.36
C LEU A 174 -6.40 19.04 -8.42
N SER A 175 -7.57 18.61 -8.90
CA SER A 175 -8.38 19.41 -9.83
C SER A 175 -8.79 20.74 -9.22
N ARG A 176 -9.24 20.73 -7.94
CA ARG A 176 -9.61 21.96 -7.23
C ARG A 176 -8.40 22.86 -7.03
N TYR A 177 -7.27 22.32 -6.58
CA TYR A 177 -6.04 23.11 -6.39
C TYR A 177 -5.61 23.83 -7.67
N ILE A 178 -5.55 23.13 -8.78
CA ILE A 178 -5.12 23.69 -10.07
C ILE A 178 -6.13 24.68 -10.61
N SER A 179 -7.42 24.40 -10.50
CA SER A 179 -8.47 25.33 -10.92
C SER A 179 -8.44 26.62 -10.10
N GLU A 180 -8.32 26.52 -8.78
CA GLU A 180 -8.26 27.67 -7.88
C GLU A 180 -7.02 28.54 -8.11
N LYS A 181 -5.86 27.94 -8.31
CA LYS A 181 -4.59 28.66 -8.40
C LYS A 181 -4.29 29.17 -9.82
N TYR A 182 -4.61 28.36 -10.83
CA TYR A 182 -4.19 28.61 -12.21
C TYR A 182 -5.33 28.81 -13.20
N ASN A 183 -6.57 28.61 -12.76
CA ASN A 183 -7.76 28.62 -13.62
C ASN A 183 -7.62 27.67 -14.83
N LYS A 184 -7.08 26.49 -14.59
CA LYS A 184 -6.80 25.46 -15.62
C LYS A 184 -7.35 24.10 -15.21
N LYS A 185 -7.56 23.23 -16.19
CA LYS A 185 -7.81 21.80 -16.01
C LYS A 185 -6.57 21.06 -16.48
N ARG A 186 -5.94 20.29 -15.57
CA ARG A 186 -4.69 19.57 -15.84
C ARG A 186 -4.70 18.13 -15.35
N VAL A 187 -5.74 17.75 -14.62
CA VAL A 187 -5.87 16.40 -14.09
C VAL A 187 -6.53 15.50 -15.13
N HIS A 188 -5.86 14.42 -15.46
CA HIS A 188 -6.34 13.34 -16.30
C HIS A 188 -6.61 12.12 -15.42
N VAL A 189 -7.78 11.55 -15.53
CA VAL A 189 -8.21 10.41 -14.71
C VAL A 189 -8.12 9.12 -15.53
N ILE A 190 -7.51 8.11 -14.93
CA ILE A 190 -7.22 6.84 -15.58
C ILE A 190 -8.06 5.74 -14.94
N PHE A 191 -8.76 4.99 -15.76
CA PHE A 191 -9.59 3.85 -15.38
C PHE A 191 -9.09 2.57 -16.04
N PRO A 192 -9.18 1.41 -15.38
CA PRO A 192 -9.13 0.13 -16.07
C PRO A 192 -10.45 -0.10 -16.82
N PRO A 193 -10.46 -0.81 -17.94
CA PRO A 193 -11.69 -1.20 -18.62
C PRO A 193 -12.56 -2.12 -17.75
N GLY A 194 -13.84 -2.20 -18.08
CA GLY A 194 -14.78 -3.08 -17.40
C GLY A 194 -14.30 -4.54 -17.40
N GLY A 195 -14.45 -5.20 -16.26
CA GLY A 195 -14.03 -6.59 -16.07
C GLY A 195 -12.56 -6.78 -15.66
N GLN A 196 -11.76 -5.74 -15.57
CA GLN A 196 -10.42 -5.79 -15.01
C GLN A 196 -10.41 -5.32 -13.55
N ASP A 197 -9.74 -6.09 -12.71
CA ASP A 197 -9.54 -5.80 -11.30
C ASP A 197 -8.13 -5.26 -11.07
N VAL A 198 -8.05 -3.95 -10.74
CA VAL A 198 -6.84 -3.31 -10.22
C VAL A 198 -7.13 -2.89 -8.80
N ALA A 199 -6.26 -3.27 -7.87
CA ALA A 199 -6.51 -3.08 -6.45
C ALA A 199 -6.76 -1.60 -6.09
N GLY A 200 -7.89 -1.34 -5.41
CA GLY A 200 -8.28 0.00 -4.98
C GLY A 200 -8.77 0.93 -6.09
N ILE A 201 -8.74 0.50 -7.35
CA ILE A 201 -9.11 1.33 -8.50
C ILE A 201 -10.47 0.89 -9.05
N ARG A 202 -11.30 1.86 -9.40
CA ARG A 202 -12.61 1.65 -10.00
C ARG A 202 -12.54 1.68 -11.52
N THR A 203 -13.46 0.99 -12.15
CA THR A 203 -13.76 1.19 -13.57
C THR A 203 -14.60 2.46 -13.73
N HIS A 204 -14.64 3.01 -14.94
CA HIS A 204 -15.37 4.24 -15.24
C HIS A 204 -16.83 4.17 -14.79
N ASN A 205 -17.54 3.07 -15.14
CA ASN A 205 -18.96 2.89 -14.78
C ASN A 205 -19.19 2.84 -13.26
N ASN A 206 -18.21 2.45 -12.48
CA ASN A 206 -18.29 2.38 -11.01
C ASN A 206 -17.89 3.69 -10.32
N ALA A 207 -17.46 4.68 -11.07
CA ALA A 207 -17.21 6.04 -10.57
C ALA A 207 -18.49 6.88 -10.54
N ASP A 208 -19.44 6.59 -11.45
CA ASP A 208 -20.71 7.29 -11.55
C ASP A 208 -21.46 7.28 -10.21
N GLY A 209 -22.00 8.45 -9.85
CA GLY A 209 -22.73 8.63 -8.61
C GLY A 209 -21.87 8.81 -7.35
N LEU A 210 -20.54 8.70 -7.44
CA LEU A 210 -19.67 9.02 -6.32
C LEU A 210 -19.53 10.54 -6.16
N LYS A 211 -19.54 11.00 -4.91
CA LYS A 211 -19.51 12.43 -4.54
C LYS A 211 -18.36 13.20 -5.21
N TYR A 212 -17.19 12.58 -5.33
CA TYR A 212 -15.98 13.24 -5.83
C TYR A 212 -15.67 12.94 -7.29
N TYR A 213 -16.53 12.19 -7.99
CA TYR A 213 -16.43 12.04 -9.43
C TYR A 213 -17.05 13.25 -10.13
N GLN A 214 -16.20 14.10 -10.66
CA GLN A 214 -16.59 15.38 -11.27
C GLN A 214 -15.87 15.54 -12.62
N PRO A 215 -16.31 14.83 -13.67
CA PRO A 215 -15.62 14.78 -14.97
C PRO A 215 -15.44 16.17 -15.61
N ASP A 216 -16.36 17.10 -15.35
CA ASP A 216 -16.26 18.48 -15.84
C ASP A 216 -15.01 19.22 -15.30
N ASN A 217 -14.40 18.76 -14.23
CA ASN A 217 -13.19 19.35 -13.65
C ASN A 217 -11.91 18.72 -14.19
N TYR A 218 -12.00 17.64 -14.96
CA TYR A 218 -10.85 16.93 -15.50
C TYR A 218 -10.43 17.51 -16.87
N ALA A 219 -9.16 17.36 -17.20
CA ALA A 219 -8.62 17.66 -18.53
C ALA A 219 -8.94 16.54 -19.53
N GLY A 220 -9.13 15.31 -19.03
CA GLY A 220 -9.52 14.15 -19.79
C GLY A 220 -9.67 12.91 -18.93
N GLU A 221 -10.30 11.89 -19.50
CA GLU A 221 -10.49 10.58 -18.90
C GLU A 221 -10.05 9.52 -19.90
N TYR A 222 -9.35 8.49 -19.43
CA TYR A 222 -8.76 7.47 -20.29
C TYR A 222 -8.97 6.08 -19.69
N GLU A 223 -9.28 5.13 -20.55
CA GLU A 223 -9.22 3.72 -20.19
C GLU A 223 -7.87 3.13 -20.59
N VAL A 224 -7.22 2.47 -19.64
CA VAL A 224 -5.96 1.76 -19.84
C VAL A 224 -6.12 0.31 -19.48
N ASP A 225 -5.93 -0.55 -20.47
CA ASP A 225 -5.90 -2.00 -20.28
C ASP A 225 -4.68 -2.39 -19.41
N PHE A 226 -4.95 -2.95 -18.24
CA PHE A 226 -3.90 -3.32 -17.29
C PHE A 226 -2.96 -4.39 -17.86
N GLU A 227 -3.46 -5.29 -18.71
CA GLU A 227 -2.61 -6.28 -19.38
C GLU A 227 -1.54 -5.62 -20.25
N LYS A 228 -1.87 -4.47 -20.86
CA LYS A 228 -0.90 -3.68 -21.63
C LYS A 228 0.06 -2.88 -20.74
N ALA A 229 -0.37 -2.51 -19.54
CA ALA A 229 0.46 -1.77 -18.57
C ALA A 229 1.42 -2.70 -17.78
N LYS A 230 1.10 -3.98 -17.64
CA LYS A 230 1.94 -4.96 -16.91
C LYS A 230 3.41 -5.01 -17.35
N PRO A 231 3.75 -5.00 -18.65
CA PRO A 231 5.16 -4.98 -19.07
C PRO A 231 5.89 -3.75 -18.56
N LEU A 232 5.20 -2.61 -18.44
CA LEU A 232 5.77 -1.38 -17.92
C LEU A 232 5.97 -1.46 -16.41
N LEU A 233 5.00 -2.02 -15.66
CA LEU A 233 5.16 -2.34 -14.25
C LEU A 233 6.39 -3.21 -14.03
N LYS A 234 6.50 -4.29 -14.79
CA LYS A 234 7.65 -5.18 -14.76
C LYS A 234 8.95 -4.44 -15.00
N PHE A 235 9.02 -3.64 -16.06
CA PHE A 235 10.23 -2.87 -16.41
C PHE A 235 10.67 -1.96 -15.27
N PHE A 236 9.77 -1.19 -14.67
CA PHE A 236 10.13 -0.26 -13.59
C PHE A 236 10.54 -1.00 -12.31
N VAL A 237 9.83 -2.07 -11.96
CA VAL A 237 10.17 -2.88 -10.78
C VAL A 237 11.52 -3.57 -10.96
N GLU A 238 11.84 -4.11 -12.15
CA GLU A 238 13.15 -4.69 -12.47
C GLU A 238 14.29 -3.66 -12.48
N LYS A 239 13.96 -2.38 -12.66
CA LYS A 239 14.90 -1.25 -12.53
C LYS A 239 15.06 -0.75 -11.11
N GLY A 240 14.37 -1.36 -10.13
CA GLY A 240 14.45 -1.01 -8.73
C GLY A 240 13.48 0.08 -8.27
N HIS A 241 12.52 0.46 -9.11
CA HIS A 241 11.47 1.39 -8.71
C HIS A 241 10.35 0.66 -7.96
N ASP A 242 10.02 1.15 -6.76
CA ASP A 242 8.93 0.61 -5.95
C ASP A 242 7.60 1.26 -6.35
N ILE A 243 6.93 0.68 -7.36
CA ILE A 243 5.65 1.16 -7.88
C ILE A 243 4.58 0.07 -7.84
N GLY A 244 3.34 0.46 -7.52
CA GLY A 244 2.19 -0.44 -7.51
C GLY A 244 1.47 -0.55 -8.86
N GLU A 245 0.42 -1.37 -8.88
CA GLU A 245 -0.36 -1.66 -10.09
C GLU A 245 -1.03 -0.41 -10.69
N SER A 246 -1.59 0.48 -9.84
CA SER A 246 -2.21 1.72 -10.29
C SER A 246 -1.24 2.64 -11.01
N SER A 247 -0.01 2.73 -10.52
CA SER A 247 1.05 3.54 -11.12
C SER A 247 1.41 3.08 -12.53
N ALA A 248 1.33 1.77 -12.81
CA ALA A 248 1.56 1.24 -14.14
C ALA A 248 0.52 1.73 -15.16
N LEU A 249 -0.76 1.82 -14.75
CA LEU A 249 -1.81 2.39 -15.59
C LEU A 249 -1.52 3.85 -15.95
N GLU A 250 -1.12 4.62 -14.94
CA GLU A 250 -0.82 6.05 -15.12
C GLU A 250 0.42 6.27 -15.99
N LEU A 251 1.49 5.50 -15.77
CA LEU A 251 2.69 5.56 -16.60
C LEU A 251 2.41 5.15 -18.04
N TYR A 252 1.56 4.14 -18.25
CA TYR A 252 1.16 3.74 -19.60
C TYR A 252 0.36 4.85 -20.31
N ALA A 253 -0.59 5.49 -19.60
CA ALA A 253 -1.31 6.65 -20.11
C ALA A 253 -0.37 7.82 -20.44
N ALA A 254 0.63 8.09 -19.58
CA ALA A 254 1.63 9.11 -19.84
C ALA A 254 2.38 8.84 -21.15
N LEU A 255 2.81 7.61 -21.39
CA LEU A 255 3.49 7.24 -22.65
C LEU A 255 2.58 7.40 -23.87
N GLN A 256 1.30 7.01 -23.75
CA GLN A 256 0.34 7.20 -24.85
C GLN A 256 0.14 8.68 -25.17
N LEU A 257 -0.06 9.52 -24.15
CA LEU A 257 -0.22 10.96 -24.32
C LEU A 257 1.06 11.63 -24.87
N ALA A 258 2.23 11.25 -24.37
CA ALA A 258 3.51 11.73 -24.85
C ALA A 258 3.76 11.36 -26.33
N SER A 259 3.24 10.22 -26.78
CA SER A 259 3.37 9.82 -28.20
C SER A 259 2.64 10.75 -29.16
N THR A 260 1.57 11.40 -28.69
CA THR A 260 0.78 12.37 -29.47
C THR A 260 1.33 13.79 -29.37
N ASN A 261 1.97 14.13 -28.26
CA ASN A 261 2.60 15.43 -28.04
C ASN A 261 3.87 15.26 -27.17
N LYS A 262 5.02 15.26 -27.83
CA LYS A 262 6.34 15.05 -27.21
C LYS A 262 6.77 16.15 -26.24
N GLU A 263 6.17 17.33 -26.32
CA GLU A 263 6.46 18.47 -25.44
C GLU A 263 5.64 18.40 -24.13
N SER A 264 4.71 17.45 -24.04
CA SER A 264 3.90 17.29 -22.84
C SER A 264 4.74 16.86 -21.63
N LYS A 265 4.53 17.53 -20.51
CA LYS A 265 5.13 17.19 -19.22
C LYS A 265 4.07 16.54 -18.35
N PHE A 266 4.49 15.58 -17.54
CA PHE A 266 3.58 14.80 -16.69
C PHE A 266 4.04 14.74 -15.25
N VAL A 267 3.06 14.76 -14.33
CA VAL A 267 3.18 14.30 -12.96
C VAL A 267 2.35 13.03 -12.85
N VAL A 268 2.96 11.95 -12.39
CA VAL A 268 2.32 10.64 -12.20
C VAL A 268 2.23 10.36 -10.71
N MET A 269 1.05 9.97 -10.23
CA MET A 269 0.82 9.74 -8.80
C MET A 269 1.19 8.31 -8.42
N ILE A 270 2.34 8.12 -7.79
CA ILE A 270 2.79 6.82 -7.28
C ILE A 270 2.26 6.63 -5.86
N CYS A 271 1.10 6.00 -5.72
CA CYS A 271 0.39 5.91 -4.44
C CYS A 271 0.96 4.84 -3.51
N ASP A 272 1.55 3.78 -4.05
CA ASP A 272 2.12 2.66 -3.30
C ASP A 272 3.17 1.89 -4.09
N GLY A 273 3.79 0.92 -3.42
CA GLY A 273 4.81 0.05 -3.98
C GLY A 273 4.32 -1.34 -4.32
N ILE A 274 5.19 -2.14 -4.92
CA ILE A 274 4.90 -3.48 -5.44
C ILE A 274 4.72 -4.54 -4.33
N GLU A 275 5.26 -4.33 -3.14
CA GLU A 275 5.27 -5.33 -2.07
C GLU A 275 3.88 -5.85 -1.69
N LYS A 276 2.86 -4.98 -1.76
CA LYS A 276 1.47 -5.35 -1.48
C LYS A 276 0.89 -6.33 -2.49
N TYR A 277 1.47 -6.39 -3.68
CA TYR A 277 1.00 -7.13 -4.83
C TYR A 277 1.87 -8.34 -5.14
N ARG A 278 2.66 -8.80 -4.17
CA ARG A 278 3.67 -9.85 -4.35
C ARG A 278 3.12 -11.11 -5.02
N LYS A 279 1.93 -11.56 -4.65
CA LYS A 279 1.27 -12.69 -5.32
C LYS A 279 0.91 -12.41 -6.78
N ASN A 280 0.65 -11.16 -7.12
CA ASN A 280 0.40 -10.78 -8.50
C ASN A 280 1.70 -10.76 -9.32
N LEU A 281 2.87 -10.60 -8.68
CA LEU A 281 4.17 -10.73 -9.36
C LEU A 281 4.34 -12.10 -10.03
N GLU A 282 3.83 -13.15 -9.42
CA GLU A 282 3.83 -14.49 -10.00
C GLU A 282 3.01 -14.56 -11.29
N LYS A 283 1.87 -13.83 -11.33
CA LYS A 283 0.99 -13.73 -12.50
C LYS A 283 1.61 -12.90 -13.64
N ILE A 284 2.41 -11.89 -13.30
CA ILE A 284 3.12 -11.02 -14.25
C ILE A 284 4.41 -11.68 -14.77
N GLY A 285 4.75 -12.88 -14.27
CA GLY A 285 5.92 -13.67 -14.58
C GLY A 285 7.14 -13.27 -13.75
N LYS A 286 7.37 -13.98 -12.66
CA LYS A 286 8.50 -13.91 -11.71
C LYS A 286 9.36 -12.65 -11.83
N ILE A 287 8.79 -11.51 -11.44
CA ILE A 287 9.51 -10.24 -11.39
C ILE A 287 10.32 -10.24 -10.10
N GLN A 288 11.61 -10.27 -10.25
CA GLN A 288 12.51 -10.01 -9.16
C GLN A 288 13.18 -8.66 -9.42
N PRO A 289 12.89 -7.63 -8.62
CA PRO A 289 13.61 -6.37 -8.73
C PRO A 289 15.13 -6.60 -8.55
N PRO A 290 15.98 -5.81 -9.20
CA PRO A 290 17.43 -5.88 -8.96
C PRO A 290 17.71 -5.74 -7.46
N GLY A 291 18.57 -6.61 -6.93
CA GLY A 291 18.92 -6.62 -5.52
C GLY A 291 17.86 -7.18 -4.56
N GLN A 292 16.78 -7.78 -5.04
CA GLN A 292 15.85 -8.52 -4.19
C GLN A 292 16.05 -10.03 -4.31
N VAL A 293 16.11 -10.71 -3.15
CA VAL A 293 16.34 -12.15 -3.08
C VAL A 293 15.37 -12.81 -2.10
N SER A 294 14.88 -14.00 -2.44
CA SER A 294 14.04 -14.78 -1.54
C SER A 294 14.86 -15.48 -0.45
N GLN A 295 14.19 -15.93 0.62
CA GLN A 295 14.83 -16.75 1.65
C GLN A 295 15.52 -17.98 1.07
N GLU A 296 14.85 -18.69 0.18
CA GLU A 296 15.36 -19.92 -0.42
C GLU A 296 16.61 -19.64 -1.28
N GLN A 297 16.63 -18.52 -1.99
CA GLN A 297 17.79 -18.10 -2.78
C GLN A 297 18.99 -17.78 -1.89
N VAL A 298 18.76 -17.09 -0.76
CA VAL A 298 19.82 -16.78 0.20
C VAL A 298 20.30 -18.06 0.88
N ALA A 299 19.40 -18.90 1.36
CA ALA A 299 19.75 -20.15 2.04
C ALA A 299 20.53 -21.11 1.13
N SER A 300 20.16 -21.19 -0.15
CA SER A 300 20.85 -22.02 -1.14
C SER A 300 22.25 -21.49 -1.51
N ASN A 301 22.51 -20.21 -1.31
CA ASN A 301 23.77 -19.53 -1.63
C ASN A 301 24.35 -18.79 -0.41
N SER A 302 24.12 -19.31 0.78
CA SER A 302 24.46 -18.63 2.05
C SER A 302 25.95 -18.34 2.20
N GLN A 303 26.81 -19.14 1.56
CA GLN A 303 28.27 -18.91 1.53
C GLN A 303 28.68 -17.65 0.76
N ASP A 304 27.87 -17.18 -0.18
CA ASP A 304 28.17 -15.98 -0.97
C ASP A 304 27.97 -14.70 -0.16
N TYR A 305 27.16 -14.78 0.91
CA TYR A 305 26.89 -13.64 1.78
C TYR A 305 27.91 -13.54 2.92
N ASP A 306 28.58 -12.40 2.96
CA ASP A 306 29.60 -12.11 3.97
C ASP A 306 29.11 -11.18 5.07
N LYS A 307 28.21 -10.27 4.74
CA LYS A 307 27.56 -9.37 5.71
C LYS A 307 26.04 -9.35 5.52
N ILE A 308 25.32 -9.36 6.62
CA ILE A 308 23.87 -9.16 6.68
C ILE A 308 23.63 -7.94 7.55
N ILE A 309 23.06 -6.88 6.96
CA ILE A 309 22.81 -5.63 7.68
C ILE A 309 21.32 -5.52 7.96
N TRP A 310 20.94 -5.60 9.24
CA TRP A 310 19.56 -5.48 9.67
C TRP A 310 19.20 -4.00 9.91
N VAL A 311 18.60 -3.36 8.91
CA VAL A 311 18.15 -1.96 9.00
C VAL A 311 16.84 -1.87 9.75
N HIS A 312 16.79 -0.99 10.75
CA HIS A 312 15.57 -0.76 11.53
C HIS A 312 15.44 0.72 11.91
N THR A 313 14.21 1.20 12.03
CA THR A 313 13.92 2.59 12.40
C THR A 313 12.99 2.71 13.61
N GLN A 314 12.19 1.69 13.88
CA GLN A 314 11.17 1.66 14.92
C GLN A 314 11.31 0.51 15.90
N TYR A 315 11.91 -0.58 15.47
CA TYR A 315 12.05 -1.81 16.25
C TYR A 315 13.50 -2.22 16.30
N THR A 316 13.99 -2.53 17.49
CA THR A 316 15.33 -3.04 17.70
C THR A 316 15.33 -4.56 17.69
N PRO A 317 16.11 -5.24 16.84
CA PRO A 317 16.27 -6.67 16.88
C PRO A 317 16.72 -7.16 18.27
N GLN A 318 16.10 -8.22 18.74
CA GLN A 318 16.52 -8.95 19.94
C GLN A 318 17.45 -10.10 19.56
N GLU A 319 18.14 -10.65 20.54
CA GLU A 319 19.06 -11.78 20.34
C GLU A 319 18.35 -12.98 19.69
N GLY A 320 17.14 -13.34 20.17
CA GLY A 320 16.31 -14.40 19.59
C GLY A 320 15.92 -14.13 18.12
N GLY A 321 15.69 -12.88 17.75
CA GLY A 321 15.42 -12.49 16.36
C GLY A 321 16.66 -12.63 15.46
N ILE A 322 17.85 -12.30 15.99
CA ILE A 322 19.12 -12.47 15.26
C ILE A 322 19.41 -13.96 15.06
N GLU A 323 19.19 -14.78 16.08
CA GLU A 323 19.35 -16.25 16.00
C GLU A 323 18.38 -16.88 15.00
N LEU A 324 17.12 -16.42 15.01
CA LEU A 324 16.11 -16.86 14.08
C LEU A 324 16.51 -16.52 12.63
N LEU A 325 16.95 -15.30 12.36
CA LEU A 325 17.42 -14.87 11.04
C LEU A 325 18.62 -15.72 10.59
N ALA A 326 19.63 -15.91 11.45
CA ALA A 326 20.81 -16.71 11.15
C ALA A 326 20.43 -18.13 10.75
N LYS A 327 19.56 -18.76 11.55
CA LYS A 327 19.07 -20.12 11.31
C LYS A 327 18.27 -20.23 10.01
N SER A 328 17.31 -19.29 9.78
CA SER A 328 16.43 -19.33 8.60
C SER A 328 17.20 -19.12 7.30
N LEU A 329 18.30 -18.38 7.31
CA LEU A 329 19.10 -18.10 6.13
C LEU A 329 20.32 -19.05 6.00
N GLY A 330 20.56 -19.93 6.99
CA GLY A 330 21.73 -20.81 6.99
C GLY A 330 23.08 -20.05 7.06
N ILE A 331 23.10 -18.92 7.79
CA ILE A 331 24.23 -17.98 7.87
C ILE A 331 24.78 -17.97 9.29
N ASP A 332 26.10 -17.76 9.42
CA ASP A 332 26.71 -17.57 10.73
C ASP A 332 26.24 -16.24 11.35
N LYS A 333 25.82 -16.28 12.60
CA LYS A 333 25.34 -15.12 13.36
C LYS A 333 26.34 -13.97 13.41
N SER A 334 27.65 -14.26 13.42
CA SER A 334 28.71 -13.24 13.44
C SER A 334 28.74 -12.34 12.20
N LYS A 335 28.10 -12.77 11.11
CA LYS A 335 27.94 -11.97 9.88
C LYS A 335 26.81 -10.96 9.96
N ILE A 336 25.94 -11.04 11.00
CA ILE A 336 24.78 -10.14 11.13
C ILE A 336 25.21 -8.89 11.89
N VAL A 337 25.02 -7.75 11.23
CA VAL A 337 25.29 -6.41 11.78
C VAL A 337 23.94 -5.72 12.03
N VAL A 338 23.79 -5.16 13.21
CA VAL A 338 22.56 -4.42 13.59
C VAL A 338 22.96 -2.97 13.90
N PRO A 339 22.97 -2.08 12.89
CA PRO A 339 23.24 -0.67 13.12
C PRO A 339 22.17 -0.05 14.03
N ASN A 340 22.52 1.03 14.75
CA ASN A 340 21.51 1.71 15.54
C ASN A 340 20.45 2.42 14.65
N ALA A 341 19.28 2.72 15.24
CA ALA A 341 18.17 3.29 14.49
C ALA A 341 18.47 4.65 13.83
N ARG A 342 19.32 5.47 14.45
CA ARG A 342 19.77 6.75 13.85
C ARG A 342 20.59 6.52 12.60
N THR A 343 21.51 5.56 12.64
CA THR A 343 22.32 5.15 11.49
C THR A 343 21.44 4.72 10.32
N ALA A 344 20.42 3.91 10.60
CA ALA A 344 19.44 3.50 9.59
C ALA A 344 18.65 4.68 9.01
N GLN A 345 18.17 5.60 9.86
CA GLN A 345 17.46 6.81 9.42
C GLN A 345 18.34 7.73 8.59
N GLN A 346 19.59 7.93 8.98
CA GLN A 346 20.57 8.75 8.23
C GLN A 346 20.82 8.17 6.83
N LEU A 347 20.98 6.85 6.70
CA LEU A 347 21.12 6.20 5.40
C LEU A 347 19.89 6.47 4.53
N LEU A 348 18.68 6.23 5.07
CA LEU A 348 17.43 6.36 4.34
C LEU A 348 17.08 7.81 3.94
N SER A 349 17.62 8.81 4.66
CA SER A 349 17.46 10.23 4.28
C SER A 349 18.34 10.66 3.11
N GLY A 350 19.20 9.80 2.60
CA GLY A 350 20.13 10.10 1.50
C GLY A 350 21.31 11.02 1.86
N GLN A 351 21.42 11.47 3.13
CA GLN A 351 22.46 12.41 3.60
C GLN A 351 23.89 11.84 3.60
N GLY A 352 24.06 10.58 3.22
CA GLY A 352 25.35 9.91 3.16
C GLY A 352 25.25 8.47 3.65
N ILE A 353 26.37 7.73 3.55
CA ILE A 353 26.47 6.41 4.13
C ILE A 353 27.12 6.57 5.50
N PRO A 354 26.40 6.24 6.60
CA PRO A 354 26.97 6.33 7.95
C PRO A 354 28.18 5.42 8.12
N ASP A 355 29.14 5.83 8.94
CA ASP A 355 30.41 5.10 9.13
C ASP A 355 30.22 3.65 9.57
N GLU A 356 29.24 3.39 10.43
CA GLU A 356 28.92 2.04 10.91
C GLU A 356 28.52 1.09 9.76
N ILE A 357 27.70 1.58 8.83
CA ILE A 357 27.28 0.82 7.64
C ILE A 357 28.43 0.78 6.63
N ASN A 358 29.09 1.91 6.41
CA ASN A 358 30.19 2.00 5.46
C ASN A 358 31.34 1.04 5.81
N ASN A 359 31.74 0.98 7.08
CA ASN A 359 32.73 0.05 7.54
C ASN A 359 32.35 -1.40 7.29
N SER A 360 31.11 -1.76 7.61
CA SER A 360 30.56 -3.11 7.35
C SER A 360 30.60 -3.48 5.87
N LEU A 361 30.28 -2.51 4.98
CA LEU A 361 30.33 -2.70 3.53
C LEU A 361 31.78 -2.85 3.01
N GLN A 362 32.70 -2.07 3.53
CA GLN A 362 34.11 -2.13 3.15
C GLN A 362 34.83 -3.40 3.63
N GLU A 363 34.41 -3.95 4.77
CA GLU A 363 34.94 -5.22 5.31
C GLU A 363 34.39 -6.43 4.54
N SER A 364 33.28 -6.29 3.84
CA SER A 364 32.62 -7.40 3.12
C SER A 364 33.47 -7.83 1.92
N LYS A 365 33.81 -9.12 1.88
CA LYS A 365 34.51 -9.76 0.77
C LYS A 365 33.61 -10.51 -0.18
N GLY A 366 32.31 -10.61 0.16
CA GLY A 366 31.27 -11.28 -0.61
C GLY A 366 30.07 -10.37 -0.80
N LYS A 367 28.90 -10.97 -1.03
CA LYS A 367 27.65 -10.24 -1.12
C LYS A 367 27.23 -9.69 0.24
N THR A 368 26.57 -8.55 0.23
CA THR A 368 25.90 -7.98 1.41
C THR A 368 24.39 -8.09 1.23
N LEU A 369 23.70 -8.58 2.26
CA LEU A 369 22.24 -8.66 2.31
C LEU A 369 21.71 -7.60 3.27
N MET A 370 20.80 -6.77 2.77
CA MET A 370 20.02 -5.84 3.59
C MET A 370 18.75 -6.53 4.08
N VAL A 371 18.43 -6.44 5.35
CA VAL A 371 17.26 -7.07 5.97
C VAL A 371 16.52 -6.05 6.83
N CYS A 372 15.20 -6.12 6.86
CA CYS A 372 14.36 -5.39 7.82
C CYS A 372 13.14 -6.24 8.20
N MET A 373 12.22 -5.71 9.00
CA MET A 373 11.04 -6.47 9.42
C MET A 373 10.18 -6.95 8.26
N ALA A 374 9.82 -6.09 7.32
CA ALA A 374 8.86 -6.36 6.25
C ALA A 374 9.42 -6.22 4.83
N GLY A 375 10.74 -6.17 4.65
CA GLY A 375 11.41 -6.07 3.34
C GLY A 375 11.44 -4.66 2.73
N ARG A 376 10.63 -3.72 3.18
CA ARG A 376 10.51 -2.37 2.60
C ARG A 376 11.70 -1.48 2.94
N THR A 377 12.02 -1.34 4.21
CA THR A 377 13.14 -0.50 4.68
C THR A 377 14.48 -0.97 4.13
N SER A 378 14.69 -2.30 4.06
CA SER A 378 15.89 -2.89 3.50
C SER A 378 16.02 -2.64 1.99
N LEU A 379 14.92 -2.68 1.25
CA LEU A 379 14.91 -2.35 -0.17
C LEU A 379 15.24 -0.88 -0.41
N MET A 380 14.66 0.04 0.39
CA MET A 380 15.00 1.47 0.32
C MET A 380 16.48 1.69 0.60
N ALA A 381 17.03 1.04 1.63
CA ALA A 381 18.45 1.13 1.96
C ALA A 381 19.34 0.60 0.82
N ALA A 382 18.98 -0.53 0.22
CA ALA A 382 19.70 -1.09 -0.93
C ALA A 382 19.67 -0.14 -2.15
N ASN A 383 18.53 0.51 -2.42
CA ASN A 383 18.43 1.49 -3.49
C ASN A 383 19.30 2.73 -3.24
N VAL A 384 19.29 3.29 -2.02
CA VAL A 384 20.17 4.42 -1.67
C VAL A 384 21.64 4.07 -1.81
N LEU A 385 22.04 2.84 -1.46
CA LEU A 385 23.40 2.34 -1.66
C LEU A 385 23.72 2.17 -3.15
N ALA A 386 22.78 1.66 -3.94
CA ALA A 386 22.96 1.49 -5.38
C ALA A 386 23.16 2.84 -6.12
N GLU A 387 22.46 3.90 -5.72
CA GLU A 387 22.67 5.27 -6.24
C GLU A 387 24.10 5.77 -5.96
N LYS A 388 24.78 5.23 -4.95
CA LYS A 388 26.16 5.53 -4.60
C LYS A 388 27.17 4.50 -5.17
N GLY A 389 26.69 3.63 -6.06
CA GLY A 389 27.52 2.61 -6.73
C GLY A 389 27.81 1.36 -5.90
N ILE A 390 27.12 1.17 -4.78
CA ILE A 390 27.29 0.00 -3.89
C ILE A 390 26.10 -0.95 -4.10
N VAL A 391 26.39 -2.12 -4.66
CA VAL A 391 25.37 -3.15 -4.92
C VAL A 391 25.19 -4.04 -3.70
N THR A 392 23.96 -4.12 -3.21
CA THR A 392 23.54 -5.01 -2.11
C THR A 392 22.25 -5.71 -2.48
N ASP A 393 22.04 -6.91 -1.92
CA ASP A 393 20.77 -7.61 -2.03
C ASP A 393 19.83 -7.21 -0.88
N SER A 394 18.51 -7.30 -1.08
CA SER A 394 17.50 -7.06 -0.05
C SER A 394 16.60 -8.28 0.10
N LEU A 395 16.36 -8.73 1.33
CA LEU A 395 15.50 -9.87 1.62
C LEU A 395 14.02 -9.51 1.37
N ILE A 396 13.40 -10.21 0.41
CA ILE A 396 11.98 -10.09 0.10
C ILE A 396 11.15 -10.42 1.35
N GLY A 397 10.20 -9.53 1.70
CA GLY A 397 9.31 -9.71 2.85
C GLY A 397 9.96 -9.60 4.21
N GLY A 398 11.30 -9.50 4.25
CA GLY A 398 12.05 -9.34 5.50
C GLY A 398 11.85 -10.50 6.47
N ILE A 399 11.99 -10.20 7.75
CA ILE A 399 11.92 -11.19 8.83
C ILE A 399 10.51 -11.80 8.96
N THR A 400 9.46 -11.02 8.77
CA THR A 400 8.07 -11.47 8.99
C THR A 400 7.63 -12.56 8.03
N GLU A 401 8.28 -12.68 6.89
CA GLU A 401 7.99 -13.73 5.91
C GLU A 401 8.75 -15.04 6.16
N LEU A 402 9.72 -15.05 7.07
CA LEU A 402 10.46 -16.26 7.41
C LEU A 402 9.50 -17.28 8.07
N PRO A 403 9.50 -18.56 7.64
CA PRO A 403 8.58 -19.58 8.19
C PRO A 403 8.66 -19.71 9.72
N GLU A 404 9.86 -19.62 10.27
CA GLU A 404 10.08 -19.71 11.70
C GLU A 404 9.55 -18.47 12.46
N ALA A 405 9.60 -17.28 11.85
CA ALA A 405 9.12 -16.05 12.44
C ALA A 405 7.58 -16.03 12.55
N ARG A 406 6.89 -16.68 11.63
CA ARG A 406 5.42 -16.79 11.65
C ARG A 406 4.90 -17.56 12.88
N ASN A 407 5.74 -18.43 13.46
CA ASN A 407 5.41 -19.22 14.65
C ASN A 407 5.91 -18.58 15.95
N SER A 408 6.66 -17.49 15.90
CA SER A 408 7.23 -16.80 17.05
C SER A 408 6.41 -15.56 17.40
N GLN A 409 6.39 -15.20 18.70
CA GLN A 409 5.81 -13.93 19.11
C GLN A 409 6.69 -12.77 18.62
N LEU A 410 6.09 -11.72 18.08
CA LEU A 410 6.84 -10.57 17.56
C LEU A 410 7.77 -9.94 18.62
N SER A 411 7.34 -9.95 19.90
CA SER A 411 8.12 -9.45 21.02
C SER A 411 9.41 -10.24 21.29
N GLU A 412 9.49 -11.50 20.84
CA GLU A 412 10.69 -12.33 20.95
C GLU A 412 11.71 -12.02 19.85
N ILE A 413 11.24 -11.46 18.74
CA ILE A 413 12.06 -11.13 17.58
C ILE A 413 12.60 -9.70 17.68
N VAL A 414 11.74 -8.79 18.10
CA VAL A 414 12.05 -7.35 18.20
C VAL A 414 11.39 -6.73 19.43
N LYS A 415 11.94 -5.63 19.90
CA LYS A 415 11.32 -4.74 20.89
C LYS A 415 11.13 -3.37 20.27
N GLN A 416 10.13 -2.63 20.75
CA GLN A 416 9.96 -1.24 20.32
C GLN A 416 11.23 -0.47 20.68
N ALA A 417 11.76 0.27 19.70
CA ALA A 417 12.89 1.14 19.95
C ALA A 417 12.45 2.18 20.99
N SER A 418 13.24 2.33 22.07
CA SER A 418 13.02 3.43 23.02
C SER A 418 13.07 4.74 22.23
N GLN A 419 12.02 5.56 22.39
CA GLN A 419 12.01 6.89 21.83
C GLN A 419 13.21 7.65 22.38
N PHE A 420 13.98 8.27 21.50
CA PHE A 420 15.18 9.04 21.79
C PHE A 420 14.83 10.38 22.45
#